data_2ada83274b88f8971425f54fe312b53b
#
_entry.id   2ada83274b88f8971425f54fe312b53b
#
_cell.length_a   1.000
_cell.length_b   1.000
_cell.length_c   1.000
_cell.angle_alpha   90.00
_cell.angle_beta   90.00
_cell.angle_gamma   90.00
#
_symmetry.space_group_name_H-M   'P 1'
#
loop_
_entity.id
_entity.type
_entity.pdbx_description
1 polymer ?
#
loop_
_entity_poly.entity_id
_entity_poly.type
_entity_poly.pdbx_seq_one_letter_code
_entity_poly.pdbx_strand_id
1 'polypeptide(L)'
;IALLSLPVIAQQQQSQAKAVLDKTAEAFRKAGGVKADFIIKSVTNGLVEGSESGTIQLKGEKFVLKASEVITWFDGKTQWSYVVRNDEVNVSNPTQEELQQINPYTFLYMYQKGFSYKLGTVKTYGGKAVWEVILTAKDKKQDLERITLYVTKNTYEPLYILLQQRDQQTRNEITVTGYQTRLNYA
;
A
#
# COMPACT_ATOMS: atom_id res chain seq x y z
N ILE A 1 3.19 40.43 15.27
CA ILE A 1 2.33 39.43 15.92
C ILE A 1 1.70 38.56 14.84
N ALA A 2 2.40 37.56 14.32
CA ALA A 2 1.86 36.59 13.35
C ALA A 2 2.69 35.30 13.26
N LEU A 3 3.01 34.65 14.40
CA LEU A 3 3.92 33.49 14.42
C LEU A 3 3.35 32.25 15.13
N LEU A 4 2.03 32.17 15.39
CA LEU A 4 1.45 31.04 16.17
C LEU A 4 0.52 30.10 15.38
N SER A 5 0.31 30.29 14.07
CA SER A 5 -0.69 29.51 13.31
C SER A 5 -0.13 28.29 12.55
N LEU A 6 1.17 28.22 12.28
CA LEU A 6 1.76 27.14 11.49
C LEU A 6 1.72 25.76 12.17
N PRO A 7 2.00 25.59 13.48
CA PRO A 7 1.96 24.26 14.11
C PRO A 7 0.54 23.68 14.23
N VAL A 8 -0.47 24.53 14.39
CA VAL A 8 -1.87 24.10 14.50
C VAL A 8 -2.39 23.53 13.18
N ILE A 9 -2.07 24.16 12.05
CA ILE A 9 -2.50 23.69 10.72
C ILE A 9 -1.84 22.34 10.39
N ALA A 10 -0.55 22.18 10.68
CA ALA A 10 0.17 20.92 10.45
C ALA A 10 -0.40 19.79 11.30
N GLN A 11 -0.72 20.02 12.55
CA GLN A 11 -1.32 19.05 13.46
C GLN A 11 -2.74 18.67 13.01
N GLN A 12 -3.53 19.61 12.52
CA GLN A 12 -4.86 19.35 11.99
C GLN A 12 -4.81 18.50 10.72
N GLN A 13 -3.89 18.77 9.80
CA GLN A 13 -3.70 17.96 8.58
C GLN A 13 -3.27 16.54 8.92
N GLN A 14 -2.37 16.35 9.90
CA GLN A 14 -1.95 15.03 10.34
C GLN A 14 -3.11 14.24 10.98
N SER A 15 -3.95 14.88 11.78
CA SER A 15 -5.12 14.23 12.40
C SER A 15 -6.17 13.83 11.36
N GLN A 16 -6.42 14.65 10.34
CA GLN A 16 -7.33 14.34 9.25
C GLN A 16 -6.82 13.17 8.39
N ALA A 17 -5.54 13.17 8.04
CA ALA A 17 -4.91 12.05 7.31
C ALA A 17 -4.97 10.76 8.12
N LYS A 18 -4.72 10.83 9.43
CA LYS A 18 -4.88 9.69 10.34
C LYS A 18 -6.30 9.14 10.32
N ALA A 19 -7.30 10.00 10.39
CA ALA A 19 -8.70 9.58 10.36
C ALA A 19 -9.07 8.84 9.06
N VAL A 20 -8.53 9.26 7.91
CA VAL A 20 -8.70 8.54 6.64
C VAL A 20 -8.05 7.16 6.69
N LEU A 21 -6.81 7.06 7.19
CA LEU A 21 -6.09 5.79 7.32
C LEU A 21 -6.80 4.84 8.29
N ASP A 22 -7.27 5.34 9.43
CA ASP A 22 -8.01 4.55 10.41
C ASP A 22 -9.30 3.97 9.80
N LYS A 23 -10.04 4.76 9.02
CA LYS A 23 -11.25 4.31 8.32
C LYS A 23 -10.93 3.31 7.20
N THR A 24 -9.83 3.50 6.49
CA THR A 24 -9.37 2.55 5.47
C THR A 24 -9.03 1.20 6.10
N ALA A 25 -8.28 1.19 7.20
CA ALA A 25 -7.94 -0.02 7.93
C ALA A 25 -9.18 -0.68 8.56
N GLU A 26 -10.14 0.11 9.05
CA GLU A 26 -11.41 -0.39 9.59
C GLU A 26 -12.27 -1.03 8.49
N ALA A 27 -12.41 -0.38 7.33
CA ALA A 27 -13.14 -0.92 6.19
C ALA A 27 -12.54 -2.26 5.72
N PHE A 28 -11.20 -2.35 5.68
CA PHE A 28 -10.48 -3.58 5.37
C PHE A 28 -10.78 -4.70 6.39
N ARG A 29 -10.70 -4.41 7.69
CA ARG A 29 -11.00 -5.40 8.74
C ARG A 29 -12.46 -5.88 8.69
N LYS A 30 -13.41 -4.96 8.49
CA LYS A 30 -14.85 -5.29 8.39
C LYS A 30 -15.20 -6.09 7.14
N ALA A 31 -14.40 -5.98 6.10
CA ALA A 31 -14.57 -6.76 4.87
C ALA A 31 -14.40 -8.27 5.09
N GLY A 32 -13.64 -8.70 6.11
CA GLY A 32 -13.39 -10.11 6.46
C GLY A 32 -12.47 -10.84 5.47
N GLY A 33 -12.39 -10.37 4.25
CA GLY A 33 -11.49 -10.80 3.18
C GLY A 33 -11.62 -9.88 1.99
N VAL A 34 -10.50 -9.61 1.33
CA VAL A 34 -10.40 -8.70 0.19
C VAL A 34 -9.66 -9.40 -0.94
N LYS A 35 -10.17 -9.24 -2.16
CA LYS A 35 -9.45 -9.55 -3.40
C LYS A 35 -9.27 -8.27 -4.17
N ALA A 36 -8.05 -7.99 -4.60
CA ALA A 36 -7.74 -6.86 -5.46
C ALA A 36 -6.96 -7.33 -6.68
N ASP A 37 -7.41 -6.90 -7.85
CA ASP A 37 -6.66 -7.01 -9.09
C ASP A 37 -5.89 -5.71 -9.28
N PHE A 38 -4.66 -5.78 -9.74
CA PHE A 38 -3.80 -4.61 -9.85
C PHE A 38 -2.86 -4.68 -11.06
N ILE A 39 -2.37 -3.50 -11.44
CA ILE A 39 -1.23 -3.33 -12.34
C ILE A 39 -0.14 -2.58 -11.55
N ILE A 40 1.06 -3.14 -11.52
CA ILE A 40 2.25 -2.50 -10.97
C ILE A 40 3.17 -2.06 -12.10
N LYS A 41 3.66 -0.82 -12.02
CA LYS A 41 4.70 -0.29 -12.91
C LYS A 41 5.93 0.06 -12.08
N SER A 42 7.07 -0.51 -12.45
CA SER A 42 8.37 -0.14 -11.89
C SER A 42 8.96 0.97 -12.73
N VAL A 43 9.34 2.07 -12.08
CA VAL A 43 9.86 3.28 -12.74
C VAL A 43 11.20 3.62 -12.10
N THR A 44 12.22 3.80 -12.93
CA THR A 44 13.54 4.28 -12.51
C THR A 44 13.95 5.45 -13.40
N ASN A 45 14.40 6.54 -12.78
CA ASN A 45 14.78 7.78 -13.50
C ASN A 45 13.68 8.32 -14.44
N GLY A 46 12.41 8.11 -14.08
CA GLY A 46 11.26 8.53 -14.89
C GLY A 46 10.91 7.59 -16.06
N LEU A 47 11.67 6.53 -16.27
CA LEU A 47 11.42 5.52 -17.32
C LEU A 47 10.71 4.31 -16.71
N VAL A 48 9.68 3.83 -17.39
CA VAL A 48 8.99 2.57 -17.02
C VAL A 48 9.87 1.40 -17.47
N GLU A 49 10.42 0.66 -16.48
CA GLU A 49 11.26 -0.51 -16.74
C GLU A 49 10.46 -1.79 -16.90
N GLY A 50 9.29 -1.84 -16.29
CA GLY A 50 8.41 -3.01 -16.35
C GLY A 50 7.00 -2.69 -15.93
N SER A 51 6.07 -3.51 -16.39
CA SER A 51 4.67 -3.48 -15.98
C SER A 51 4.18 -4.91 -15.82
N GLU A 52 3.56 -5.19 -14.68
CA GLU A 52 3.04 -6.51 -14.36
C GLU A 52 1.62 -6.40 -13.82
N SER A 53 0.77 -7.36 -14.16
CA SER A 53 -0.57 -7.49 -13.61
C SER A 53 -0.61 -8.64 -12.60
N GLY A 54 -1.40 -8.50 -11.58
CA GLY A 54 -1.56 -9.53 -10.57
C GLY A 54 -2.87 -9.44 -9.81
N THR A 55 -3.05 -10.41 -8.94
CA THR A 55 -4.17 -10.47 -8.01
C THR A 55 -3.64 -10.73 -6.62
N ILE A 56 -4.11 -10.00 -5.64
CA ILE A 56 -3.85 -10.26 -4.24
C ILE A 56 -5.14 -10.59 -3.50
N GLN A 57 -5.11 -11.64 -2.68
CA GLN A 57 -6.18 -12.01 -1.76
C GLN A 57 -5.66 -11.82 -0.34
N LEU A 58 -6.41 -11.14 0.50
CA LEU A 58 -5.99 -10.73 1.84
C LEU A 58 -7.05 -11.12 2.87
N LYS A 59 -6.60 -11.65 4.01
CA LYS A 59 -7.42 -11.86 5.21
C LYS A 59 -6.57 -11.61 6.46
N GLY A 60 -6.82 -10.50 7.13
CA GLY A 60 -5.89 -10.03 8.16
C GLY A 60 -4.50 -9.79 7.56
N GLU A 61 -3.47 -10.29 8.21
CA GLU A 61 -2.08 -10.19 7.73
C GLU A 61 -1.72 -11.26 6.68
N LYS A 62 -2.58 -12.27 6.51
CA LYS A 62 -2.36 -13.37 5.55
C LYS A 62 -2.70 -12.93 4.14
N PHE A 63 -1.94 -13.41 3.17
CA PHE A 63 -2.22 -13.11 1.77
C PHE A 63 -1.80 -14.23 0.82
N VAL A 64 -2.42 -14.19 -0.35
CA VAL A 64 -1.98 -14.90 -1.56
C VAL A 64 -1.81 -13.86 -2.66
N LEU A 65 -0.61 -13.70 -3.16
CA LEU A 65 -0.26 -12.84 -4.28
C LEU A 65 0.03 -13.71 -5.50
N LYS A 66 -0.68 -13.45 -6.58
CA LYS A 66 -0.47 -14.13 -7.87
C LYS A 66 -0.03 -13.10 -8.89
N ALA A 67 1.18 -13.22 -9.35
CA ALA A 67 1.74 -12.50 -10.48
C ALA A 67 2.07 -13.51 -11.61
N SER A 68 2.51 -13.02 -12.77
CA SER A 68 2.68 -13.88 -13.95
C SER A 68 3.66 -15.03 -13.74
N GLU A 69 4.76 -14.79 -13.03
CA GLU A 69 5.85 -15.75 -12.87
C GLU A 69 6.00 -16.28 -11.43
N VAL A 70 5.31 -15.68 -10.46
CA VAL A 70 5.44 -16.03 -9.04
C VAL A 70 4.09 -16.05 -8.35
N ILE A 71 3.85 -17.10 -7.57
CA ILE A 71 2.73 -17.16 -6.65
C ILE A 71 3.29 -17.19 -5.23
N THR A 72 2.89 -16.22 -4.41
CA THR A 72 3.36 -16.09 -3.02
C THR A 72 2.21 -16.29 -2.06
N TRP A 73 2.40 -17.16 -1.09
CA TRP A 73 1.51 -17.34 0.06
C TRP A 73 2.21 -16.85 1.33
N PHE A 74 1.49 -16.19 2.20
CA PHE A 74 1.97 -15.77 3.51
C PHE A 74 0.91 -16.06 4.57
N ASP A 75 1.26 -16.79 5.61
CA ASP A 75 0.34 -17.20 6.68
C ASP A 75 0.34 -16.29 7.91
N GLY A 76 1.09 -15.19 7.86
CA GLY A 76 1.34 -14.26 8.97
C GLY A 76 2.73 -14.45 9.61
N LYS A 77 3.48 -15.47 9.22
CA LYS A 77 4.84 -15.76 9.71
C LYS A 77 5.76 -16.25 8.59
N THR A 78 5.32 -17.28 7.88
CA THR A 78 6.10 -17.95 6.85
C THR A 78 5.56 -17.59 5.48
N GLN A 79 6.47 -17.38 4.55
CA GLN A 79 6.21 -17.15 3.15
C GLN A 79 6.67 -18.32 2.32
N TRP A 80 5.84 -18.70 1.36
CA TRP A 80 6.14 -19.65 0.29
C TRP A 80 6.01 -18.92 -1.03
N SER A 81 7.04 -18.95 -1.86
CA SER A 81 7.03 -18.36 -3.20
C SER A 81 7.32 -19.43 -4.23
N TYR A 82 6.32 -19.75 -5.02
CA TYR A 82 6.44 -20.67 -6.14
C TYR A 82 6.83 -19.91 -7.39
N VAL A 83 8.00 -20.21 -7.94
CA VAL A 83 8.52 -19.65 -9.18
C VAL A 83 8.13 -20.56 -10.34
N VAL A 84 7.15 -20.12 -11.13
CA VAL A 84 6.52 -20.95 -12.18
C VAL A 84 7.55 -21.44 -13.22
N ARG A 85 8.48 -20.58 -13.61
CA ARG A 85 9.50 -20.92 -14.63
C ARG A 85 10.41 -22.08 -14.21
N ASN A 86 10.75 -22.14 -12.93
CA ASN A 86 11.75 -23.09 -12.43
C ASN A 86 11.12 -24.29 -11.73
N ASP A 87 9.80 -24.30 -11.55
CA ASP A 87 9.07 -25.29 -10.72
C ASP A 87 9.65 -25.40 -9.30
N GLU A 88 10.00 -24.26 -8.72
CA GLU A 88 10.70 -24.14 -7.44
C GLU A 88 9.83 -23.46 -6.39
N VAL A 89 9.88 -23.95 -5.16
CA VAL A 89 9.26 -23.29 -3.99
C VAL A 89 10.35 -22.80 -3.05
N ASN A 90 10.38 -21.50 -2.85
CA ASN A 90 11.24 -20.86 -1.85
C ASN A 90 10.45 -20.61 -0.57
N VAL A 91 11.03 -20.95 0.58
CA VAL A 91 10.41 -20.76 1.90
C VAL A 91 11.25 -19.81 2.73
N SER A 92 10.62 -18.79 3.31
CA SER A 92 11.30 -17.80 4.16
C SER A 92 10.40 -17.29 5.28
N ASN A 93 11.00 -16.64 6.25
CA ASN A 93 10.28 -15.84 7.27
C ASN A 93 10.67 -14.37 7.06
N PRO A 94 9.92 -13.64 6.23
CA PRO A 94 10.28 -12.28 5.84
C PRO A 94 10.18 -11.32 7.03
N THR A 95 11.07 -10.34 7.04
CA THR A 95 10.99 -9.18 7.93
C THR A 95 9.82 -8.26 7.52
N GLN A 96 9.47 -7.31 8.38
CA GLN A 96 8.45 -6.31 8.04
C GLN A 96 8.85 -5.44 6.84
N GLU A 97 10.13 -5.15 6.67
CA GLU A 97 10.65 -4.40 5.52
C GLU A 97 10.51 -5.18 4.22
N GLU A 98 10.83 -6.47 4.24
CA GLU A 98 10.65 -7.36 3.08
C GLU A 98 9.16 -7.52 2.72
N LEU A 99 8.27 -7.64 3.72
CA LEU A 99 6.83 -7.69 3.48
C LEU A 99 6.29 -6.41 2.82
N GLN A 100 6.85 -5.23 3.13
CA GLN A 100 6.49 -3.97 2.46
C GLN A 100 6.77 -3.98 0.97
N GLN A 101 7.84 -4.66 0.56
CA GLN A 101 8.19 -4.79 -0.86
C GLN A 101 7.29 -5.78 -1.61
N ILE A 102 6.73 -6.75 -0.88
CA ILE A 102 5.93 -7.84 -1.47
C ILE A 102 4.45 -7.49 -1.47
N ASN A 103 3.92 -7.02 -0.35
CA ASN A 103 2.49 -6.73 -0.17
C ASN A 103 2.26 -5.22 -0.04
N PRO A 104 1.73 -4.56 -1.08
CA PRO A 104 1.48 -3.12 -1.04
C PRO A 104 0.43 -2.69 0.00
N TYR A 105 -0.36 -3.62 0.53
CA TYR A 105 -1.35 -3.34 1.57
C TYR A 105 -0.78 -3.37 3.00
N THR A 106 0.52 -3.62 3.18
CA THR A 106 1.17 -3.61 4.51
C THR A 106 1.02 -2.27 5.23
N PHE A 107 0.83 -1.15 4.51
CA PHE A 107 0.55 0.15 5.12
C PHE A 107 -0.66 0.12 6.07
N LEU A 108 -1.65 -0.75 5.82
CA LEU A 108 -2.83 -0.89 6.68
C LEU A 108 -2.50 -1.34 8.12
N TYR A 109 -1.34 -1.97 8.30
CA TYR A 109 -0.88 -2.45 9.60
C TYR A 109 0.19 -1.54 10.21
N MET A 110 0.93 -0.84 9.38
CA MET A 110 2.17 -0.16 9.74
C MET A 110 2.03 1.35 9.90
N TYR A 111 0.98 1.97 9.34
CA TYR A 111 0.87 3.42 9.31
C TYR A 111 0.94 4.07 10.70
N GLN A 112 0.50 3.37 11.75
CA GLN A 112 0.51 3.89 13.12
C GLN A 112 1.91 4.07 13.70
N LYS A 113 2.90 3.32 13.17
CA LYS A 113 4.29 3.35 13.63
C LYS A 113 5.20 3.62 12.45
N GLY A 114 6.21 4.44 12.66
CA GLY A 114 7.24 4.67 11.66
C GLY A 114 6.94 5.69 10.58
N PHE A 115 5.72 6.25 10.49
CA PHE A 115 5.35 7.26 9.49
C PHE A 115 4.78 8.52 10.12
N SER A 116 5.02 9.65 9.48
CA SER A 116 4.20 10.85 9.56
C SER A 116 3.27 10.89 8.35
N TYR A 117 2.12 11.54 8.46
CA TYR A 117 1.15 11.56 7.37
C TYR A 117 0.45 12.91 7.25
N LYS A 118 0.05 13.23 6.02
CA LYS A 118 -0.72 14.42 5.67
C LYS A 118 -1.67 14.12 4.52
N LEU A 119 -2.71 14.93 4.37
CA LEU A 119 -3.52 14.93 3.15
C LEU A 119 -2.78 15.65 2.02
N GLY A 120 -2.90 15.13 0.82
CA GLY A 120 -2.47 15.78 -0.40
C GLY A 120 -3.57 16.60 -1.06
N THR A 121 -3.34 17.00 -2.30
CA THR A 121 -4.20 17.93 -3.05
C THR A 121 -5.10 17.26 -4.08
N VAL A 122 -4.80 16.01 -4.47
CA VAL A 122 -5.62 15.25 -5.43
C VAL A 122 -6.98 14.95 -4.82
N LYS A 123 -8.05 15.26 -5.55
CA LYS A 123 -9.43 15.09 -5.10
C LYS A 123 -10.23 14.07 -5.91
N THR A 124 -9.76 13.73 -7.10
CA THR A 124 -10.40 12.76 -8.01
C THR A 124 -9.35 11.88 -8.66
N TYR A 125 -9.66 10.60 -8.84
CA TYR A 125 -8.84 9.62 -9.55
C TYR A 125 -9.74 8.58 -10.20
N GLY A 126 -9.53 8.30 -11.50
CA GLY A 126 -10.37 7.35 -12.24
C GLY A 126 -11.86 7.67 -12.19
N GLY A 127 -12.25 8.95 -12.20
CA GLY A 127 -13.64 9.40 -12.10
C GLY A 127 -14.26 9.31 -10.70
N LYS A 128 -13.51 8.87 -9.70
CA LYS A 128 -13.99 8.75 -8.31
C LYS A 128 -13.43 9.86 -7.43
N ALA A 129 -14.23 10.34 -6.47
CA ALA A 129 -13.76 11.25 -5.44
C ALA A 129 -12.85 10.50 -4.46
N VAL A 130 -11.65 11.04 -4.21
CA VAL A 130 -10.64 10.40 -3.38
C VAL A 130 -10.08 11.33 -2.31
N TRP A 131 -9.51 10.72 -1.29
CA TRP A 131 -8.52 11.30 -0.41
C TRP A 131 -7.14 10.93 -0.91
N GLU A 132 -6.28 11.90 -1.11
CA GLU A 132 -4.84 11.65 -1.23
C GLU A 132 -4.23 11.67 0.16
N VAL A 133 -3.59 10.57 0.55
CA VAL A 133 -2.87 10.46 1.83
C VAL A 133 -1.41 10.18 1.54
N ILE A 134 -0.54 11.00 2.11
CA ILE A 134 0.91 10.90 1.95
C ILE A 134 1.51 10.49 3.29
N LEU A 135 2.14 9.31 3.33
CA LEU A 135 2.91 8.80 4.45
C LEU A 135 4.39 9.00 4.15
N THR A 136 5.14 9.53 5.12
CA THR A 136 6.59 9.72 5.01
C THR A 136 7.27 8.95 6.13
N ALA A 137 8.23 8.09 5.78
CA ALA A 137 8.98 7.30 6.74
C ALA A 137 9.80 8.20 7.67
N LYS A 138 9.69 7.95 8.99
CA LYS A 138 10.47 8.66 10.02
C LYS A 138 11.90 8.15 10.10
N ASP A 139 12.09 6.85 9.91
CA ASP A 139 13.41 6.24 9.86
C ASP A 139 14.06 6.52 8.50
N LYS A 140 15.16 7.27 8.54
CA LYS A 140 15.93 7.64 7.35
C LYS A 140 16.83 6.52 6.84
N LYS A 141 16.90 5.39 7.54
CA LYS A 141 17.69 4.22 7.14
C LYS A 141 16.90 3.26 6.25
N GLN A 142 15.55 3.38 6.24
CA GLN A 142 14.70 2.57 5.37
C GLN A 142 14.80 3.04 3.92
N ASP A 143 14.80 2.08 3.00
CA ASP A 143 14.80 2.37 1.56
C ASP A 143 13.49 3.02 1.11
N LEU A 144 12.37 2.57 1.65
CA LEU A 144 11.07 3.18 1.39
C LEU A 144 10.96 4.54 2.10
N GLU A 145 10.90 5.62 1.32
CA GLU A 145 10.78 6.98 1.83
C GLU A 145 9.33 7.42 2.00
N ARG A 146 8.50 7.13 0.99
CA ARG A 146 7.14 7.68 0.91
C ARG A 146 6.16 6.69 0.32
N ILE A 147 4.95 6.70 0.89
CA ILE A 147 3.79 6.03 0.32
C ILE A 147 2.74 7.11 0.02
N THR A 148 2.23 7.16 -1.20
CA THR A 148 1.08 7.98 -1.55
C THR A 148 -0.09 7.08 -1.89
N LEU A 149 -1.24 7.34 -1.27
CA LEU A 149 -2.46 6.57 -1.44
C LEU A 149 -3.56 7.45 -2.01
N TYR A 150 -4.33 6.91 -2.97
CA TYR A 150 -5.64 7.45 -3.33
C TYR A 150 -6.70 6.49 -2.81
N VAL A 151 -7.51 6.99 -1.88
CA VAL A 151 -8.54 6.21 -1.18
C VAL A 151 -9.91 6.82 -1.49
N THR A 152 -10.89 6.00 -1.88
CA THR A 152 -12.23 6.49 -2.18
C THR A 152 -12.87 7.15 -0.96
N LYS A 153 -13.60 8.26 -1.17
CA LYS A 153 -14.24 8.99 -0.08
C LYS A 153 -15.41 8.25 0.55
N ASN A 154 -16.09 7.42 -0.24
CA ASN A 154 -17.32 6.75 0.20
C ASN A 154 -17.06 5.42 0.89
N THR A 155 -16.17 4.60 0.34
CA THR A 155 -15.95 3.22 0.78
C THR A 155 -14.59 2.98 1.42
N TYR A 156 -13.69 3.96 1.36
CA TYR A 156 -12.30 3.88 1.86
C TYR A 156 -11.49 2.76 1.21
N GLU A 157 -11.79 2.45 -0.05
CA GLU A 157 -11.05 1.47 -0.85
C GLU A 157 -9.83 2.13 -1.48
N PRO A 158 -8.63 1.53 -1.39
CA PRO A 158 -7.45 2.01 -2.11
C PRO A 158 -7.62 1.82 -3.62
N LEU A 159 -7.38 2.87 -4.40
CA LEU A 159 -7.40 2.83 -5.86
C LEU A 159 -6.00 2.92 -6.47
N TYR A 160 -5.09 3.55 -5.76
CA TYR A 160 -3.72 3.78 -6.22
C TYR A 160 -2.77 3.81 -5.03
N ILE A 161 -1.63 3.18 -5.19
CA ILE A 161 -0.57 3.13 -4.19
C ILE A 161 0.75 3.43 -4.91
N LEU A 162 1.44 4.48 -4.50
CA LEU A 162 2.76 4.84 -4.97
C LEU A 162 3.77 4.57 -3.86
N LEU A 163 4.73 3.69 -4.12
CA LEU A 163 5.86 3.40 -3.23
C LEU A 163 7.10 4.08 -3.80
N GLN A 164 7.63 5.09 -3.11
CA GLN A 164 8.79 5.85 -3.55
C GLN A 164 9.99 5.55 -2.66
N GLN A 165 11.09 5.15 -3.29
CA GLN A 165 12.35 4.87 -2.61
C GLN A 165 13.09 6.17 -2.26
N ARG A 166 14.00 6.09 -1.31
CA ARG A 166 14.79 7.22 -0.80
C ARG A 166 15.81 7.75 -1.81
N ASP A 167 16.21 6.94 -2.78
CA ASP A 167 17.05 7.36 -3.90
C ASP A 167 16.34 8.41 -4.79
N GLN A 168 15.02 8.61 -4.60
CA GLN A 168 14.12 9.49 -5.36
C GLN A 168 14.05 9.19 -6.86
N GLN A 169 14.70 8.13 -7.29
CA GLN A 169 14.78 7.69 -8.69
C GLN A 169 13.90 6.48 -8.94
N THR A 170 13.77 5.61 -7.91
CA THR A 170 13.03 4.35 -8.00
C THR A 170 11.67 4.47 -7.32
N ARG A 171 10.63 4.07 -8.04
CA ARG A 171 9.26 3.99 -7.50
C ARG A 171 8.47 2.86 -8.14
N ASN A 172 7.49 2.37 -7.39
CA ASN A 172 6.49 1.43 -7.87
C ASN A 172 5.12 2.11 -7.84
N GLU A 173 4.44 2.13 -8.99
CA GLU A 173 3.10 2.68 -9.16
C GLU A 173 2.11 1.52 -9.29
N ILE A 174 1.21 1.39 -8.32
CA ILE A 174 0.24 0.30 -8.26
C ILE A 174 -1.15 0.88 -8.47
N THR A 175 -1.80 0.47 -9.57
CA THR A 175 -3.18 0.82 -9.87
C THR A 175 -4.07 -0.38 -9.54
N VAL A 176 -5.07 -0.18 -8.69
CA VAL A 176 -6.08 -1.20 -8.37
C VAL A 176 -7.15 -1.16 -9.46
N THR A 177 -7.28 -2.25 -10.20
CA THR A 177 -8.21 -2.38 -11.35
C THR A 177 -9.50 -3.11 -10.98
N GLY A 178 -9.48 -3.89 -9.88
CA GLY A 178 -10.64 -4.57 -9.33
C GLY A 178 -10.53 -4.66 -7.81
N TYR A 179 -11.64 -4.50 -7.09
CA TYR A 179 -11.68 -4.61 -5.64
C TYR A 179 -12.96 -5.30 -5.21
N GLN A 180 -12.84 -6.43 -4.51
CA GLN A 180 -13.94 -7.24 -4.03
C GLN A 180 -13.80 -7.48 -2.54
N THR A 181 -14.91 -7.39 -1.82
CA THR A 181 -15.00 -7.60 -0.38
C THR A 181 -16.00 -8.71 -0.04
N ARG A 182 -16.11 -9.07 1.22
CA ARG A 182 -17.04 -10.09 1.74
C ARG A 182 -16.80 -11.48 1.14
N LEU A 183 -15.54 -11.78 0.89
CA LEU A 183 -15.14 -13.07 0.37
C LEU A 183 -14.93 -14.06 1.53
N ASN A 184 -15.60 -15.20 1.43
CA ASN A 184 -15.44 -16.29 2.39
C ASN A 184 -14.16 -17.06 2.07
N TYR A 185 -13.04 -16.61 2.61
CA TYR A 185 -11.81 -17.39 2.58
C TYR A 185 -11.78 -18.35 3.76
N ALA A 186 -11.56 -19.64 3.48
CA ALA A 186 -11.35 -20.65 4.48
C ALA A 186 -10.09 -20.40 5.31
#